data_3256c494c1d4272e70ca9777ed31452e
#
_entry.id   3256c494c1d4272e70ca9777ed31452e
#
_cell.length_a   1.000
_cell.length_b   1.000
_cell.length_c   1.000
_cell.angle_alpha   90.00
_cell.angle_beta   90.00
_cell.angle_gamma   90.00
#
_symmetry.space_group_name_H-M   'P 1'
#
loop_
_entity.id
_entity.type
_entity.pdbx_description
1 polymer ?
#
loop_
_entity_poly.entity_id
_entity_poly.type
_entity_poly.pdbx_seq_one_letter_code
_entity_poly.pdbx_strand_id
1 'polypeptide(L)'
;MSRILIIAPHADDEVLGVGATISKLKNEGDIVSVIIVTERKYPGLTEQNAQITNCHKTLNYDNLYNLRLEDEYLDRSVVDIAKAIEPIYNKLSPDILYTCFSGDNNQDHRAVFDAVCIVCRPHANKKLKRLYCYEVPSSTDQTPAFTRMPFVPNIYSEITEQQLAIKQLAMSCYAGEVRSYPNPRSAMGIEVLARKRGMECNAEYAEAFMLVYGKD
;
A
#
# COMPACT_ATOMS: atom_id res chain seq x y z
N MET A 1 18.70 2.66 9.46
CA MET A 1 17.92 1.43 9.23
C MET A 1 16.65 1.55 10.03
N SER A 2 15.56 1.81 9.34
CA SER A 2 14.22 1.93 9.93
C SER A 2 13.43 0.63 9.71
N ARG A 3 12.40 0.40 10.53
CA ARG A 3 11.45 -0.69 10.33
C ARG A 3 10.17 -0.12 9.72
N ILE A 4 9.87 -0.59 8.53
CA ILE A 4 8.75 -0.11 7.73
C ILE A 4 7.68 -1.20 7.71
N LEU A 5 6.44 -0.83 7.94
CA LEU A 5 5.29 -1.70 7.77
C LEU A 5 4.37 -1.13 6.71
N ILE A 6 3.99 -1.96 5.74
CA ILE A 6 3.01 -1.62 4.71
C ILE A 6 1.81 -2.54 4.92
N ILE A 7 0.61 -1.97 4.97
CA ILE A 7 -0.63 -2.71 5.13
C ILE A 7 -1.46 -2.49 3.88
N ALA A 8 -1.66 -3.57 3.12
CA ALA A 8 -2.40 -3.61 1.88
C ALA A 8 -3.72 -4.37 2.08
N PRO A 9 -4.88 -3.76 1.79
CA PRO A 9 -6.16 -4.44 1.82
C PRO A 9 -6.17 -5.69 0.94
N HIS A 10 -5.77 -5.56 -0.32
CA HIS A 10 -5.72 -6.63 -1.31
C HIS A 10 -4.30 -6.86 -1.83
N ALA A 11 -4.10 -8.02 -2.41
CA ALA A 11 -2.87 -8.34 -3.13
C ALA A 11 -2.82 -7.53 -4.44
N ASP A 12 -1.92 -6.60 -4.54
CA ASP A 12 -1.58 -5.59 -5.55
C ASP A 12 -1.54 -4.16 -5.00
N ASP A 13 -2.27 -3.85 -3.92
CA ASP A 13 -2.31 -2.51 -3.34
C ASP A 13 -0.94 -2.05 -2.83
N GLU A 14 -0.11 -2.98 -2.30
CA GLU A 14 1.26 -2.67 -1.87
C GLU A 14 2.14 -2.23 -3.05
N VAL A 15 1.89 -2.79 -4.22
CA VAL A 15 2.60 -2.41 -5.45
C VAL A 15 2.08 -1.09 -5.97
N LEU A 16 0.75 -0.99 -6.14
CA LEU A 16 0.10 0.18 -6.72
C LEU A 16 0.36 1.44 -5.89
N GLY A 17 0.32 1.32 -4.55
CA GLY A 17 0.49 2.44 -3.65
C GLY A 17 1.94 2.79 -3.33
N VAL A 18 2.81 1.78 -3.11
CA VAL A 18 4.13 1.97 -2.48
C VAL A 18 5.27 1.20 -3.19
N GLY A 19 5.02 0.56 -4.33
CA GLY A 19 5.94 -0.39 -4.93
C GLY A 19 7.33 0.16 -5.27
N ALA A 20 7.42 1.36 -5.82
CA ALA A 20 8.70 1.99 -6.11
C ALA A 20 9.42 2.48 -4.85
N THR A 21 8.66 2.98 -3.87
CA THR A 21 9.19 3.36 -2.55
C THR A 21 9.70 2.13 -1.78
N ILE A 22 9.05 0.96 -1.88
CA ILE A 22 9.58 -0.31 -1.33
C ILE A 22 10.98 -0.58 -1.90
N SER A 23 11.13 -0.53 -3.23
CA SER A 23 12.43 -0.72 -3.89
C SER A 23 13.48 0.28 -3.41
N LYS A 24 13.11 1.55 -3.24
CA LYS A 24 13.98 2.60 -2.69
C LYS A 24 14.42 2.27 -1.25
N LEU A 25 13.48 1.98 -0.36
CA LEU A 25 13.75 1.68 1.05
C LEU A 25 14.65 0.44 1.21
N LYS A 26 14.45 -0.57 0.36
CA LYS A 26 15.33 -1.75 0.34
C LYS A 26 16.75 -1.40 -0.09
N ASN A 27 16.93 -0.53 -1.07
CA ASN A 27 18.26 -0.04 -1.48
C ASN A 27 18.94 0.80 -0.39
N GLU A 28 18.17 1.49 0.45
CA GLU A 28 18.64 2.26 1.61
C GLU A 28 18.96 1.36 2.83
N GLY A 29 18.68 0.06 2.74
CA GLY A 29 18.96 -0.92 3.79
C GLY A 29 17.91 -0.97 4.89
N ASP A 30 16.72 -0.46 4.67
CA ASP A 30 15.63 -0.53 5.63
C ASP A 30 14.97 -1.93 5.66
N ILE A 31 14.37 -2.27 6.80
CA ILE A 31 13.60 -3.51 6.96
C ILE A 31 12.15 -3.22 6.58
N VAL A 32 11.69 -3.83 5.50
CA VAL A 32 10.35 -3.65 4.97
C VAL A 32 9.51 -4.90 5.20
N SER A 33 8.36 -4.74 5.83
CA SER A 33 7.38 -5.81 6.06
C SER A 33 6.04 -5.43 5.42
N VAL A 34 5.39 -6.40 4.80
CA VAL A 34 4.08 -6.22 4.16
C VAL A 34 3.05 -7.14 4.81
N ILE A 35 1.88 -6.58 5.13
CA ILE A 35 0.67 -7.31 5.49
C ILE A 35 -0.30 -7.20 4.32
N ILE A 36 -0.76 -8.34 3.78
CA ILE A 36 -1.91 -8.42 2.89
C ILE A 36 -3.09 -8.90 3.73
N VAL A 37 -4.18 -8.12 3.75
CA VAL A 37 -5.28 -8.36 4.68
C VAL A 37 -6.23 -9.43 4.18
N THR A 38 -6.60 -9.40 2.89
CA THR A 38 -7.62 -10.30 2.33
C THR A 38 -7.03 -11.48 1.57
N GLU A 39 -7.87 -12.49 1.40
CA GLU A 39 -7.65 -13.62 0.52
C GLU A 39 -8.91 -13.85 -0.31
N ARG A 40 -8.74 -13.98 -1.62
CA ARG A 40 -9.86 -14.31 -2.52
C ARG A 40 -10.38 -15.71 -2.25
N LYS A 41 -11.70 -15.86 -2.13
CA LYS A 41 -12.37 -17.17 -1.94
C LYS A 41 -12.71 -17.92 -3.23
N TYR A 42 -12.51 -17.30 -4.39
CA TYR A 42 -12.92 -17.87 -5.68
C TYR A 42 -11.86 -18.78 -6.33
N PRO A 43 -12.22 -19.56 -7.37
CA PRO A 43 -11.25 -20.35 -8.12
C PRO A 43 -10.07 -19.46 -8.54
N GLY A 44 -8.85 -19.82 -8.12
CA GLY A 44 -7.66 -18.98 -8.35
C GLY A 44 -6.84 -18.69 -7.09
N LEU A 45 -7.23 -19.17 -5.90
CA LEU A 45 -6.47 -18.97 -4.66
C LEU A 45 -5.01 -19.42 -4.75
N THR A 46 -4.77 -20.60 -5.33
CA THR A 46 -3.40 -21.12 -5.54
C THR A 46 -2.62 -20.19 -6.46
N GLU A 47 -3.26 -19.65 -7.48
CA GLU A 47 -2.70 -18.69 -8.42
C GLU A 47 -2.39 -17.35 -7.73
N GLN A 48 -3.29 -16.86 -6.89
CA GLN A 48 -3.06 -15.63 -6.10
C GLN A 48 -1.85 -15.79 -5.18
N ASN A 49 -1.71 -16.89 -4.46
CA ASN A 49 -0.57 -17.14 -3.59
C ASN A 49 0.76 -17.20 -4.37
N ALA A 50 0.76 -17.75 -5.58
CA ALA A 50 1.91 -17.74 -6.46
C ALA A 50 2.24 -16.30 -6.93
N GLN A 51 1.24 -15.51 -7.28
CA GLN A 51 1.38 -14.11 -7.68
C GLN A 51 1.98 -13.27 -6.55
N ILE A 52 1.45 -13.38 -5.33
CA ILE A 52 1.98 -12.70 -4.12
C ILE A 52 3.44 -13.09 -3.88
N THR A 53 3.76 -14.39 -4.00
CA THR A 53 5.14 -14.88 -3.80
C THR A 53 6.10 -14.31 -4.86
N ASN A 54 5.68 -14.22 -6.11
CA ASN A 54 6.50 -13.65 -7.19
C ASN A 54 6.67 -12.14 -7.02
N CYS A 55 5.62 -11.43 -6.64
CA CYS A 55 5.69 -10.01 -6.31
C CYS A 55 6.65 -9.75 -5.14
N HIS A 56 6.55 -10.54 -4.06
CA HIS A 56 7.46 -10.48 -2.92
C HIS A 56 8.93 -10.62 -3.35
N LYS A 57 9.23 -11.61 -4.20
CA LYS A 57 10.60 -11.80 -4.74
C LYS A 57 11.06 -10.62 -5.59
N THR A 58 10.16 -10.02 -6.37
CA THR A 58 10.47 -8.90 -7.25
C THR A 58 10.77 -7.62 -6.45
N LEU A 59 9.97 -7.30 -5.45
CA LEU A 59 10.15 -6.14 -4.57
C LEU A 59 11.19 -6.37 -3.46
N ASN A 60 11.51 -7.64 -3.16
CA ASN A 60 12.52 -8.06 -2.21
C ASN A 60 12.34 -7.48 -0.80
N TYR A 61 11.07 -7.34 -0.33
CA TYR A 61 10.83 -6.95 1.06
C TYR A 61 11.08 -8.13 2.02
N ASP A 62 11.36 -7.82 3.30
CA ASP A 62 11.91 -8.81 4.25
C ASP A 62 10.88 -9.79 4.79
N ASN A 63 9.65 -9.32 5.06
CA ASN A 63 8.61 -10.17 5.66
C ASN A 63 7.27 -9.98 4.94
N LEU A 64 6.59 -11.09 4.74
CA LEU A 64 5.23 -11.15 4.19
C LEU A 64 4.30 -11.81 5.20
N TYR A 65 3.19 -11.16 5.50
CA TYR A 65 2.10 -11.70 6.31
C TYR A 65 0.80 -11.64 5.50
N ASN A 66 0.10 -12.76 5.40
CA ASN A 66 -1.23 -12.80 4.79
C ASN A 66 -2.25 -13.16 5.88
N LEU A 67 -3.18 -12.23 6.17
CA LEU A 67 -4.19 -12.40 7.23
C LEU A 67 -5.37 -13.26 6.79
N ARG A 68 -5.59 -13.41 5.48
CA ARG A 68 -6.62 -14.27 4.89
C ARG A 68 -8.04 -13.93 5.34
N LEU A 69 -8.31 -12.66 5.59
CA LEU A 69 -9.67 -12.21 5.84
C LEU A 69 -10.49 -12.24 4.55
N GLU A 70 -11.80 -12.25 4.68
CA GLU A 70 -12.70 -12.33 3.52
C GLU A 70 -12.70 -11.05 2.71
N ASP A 71 -12.36 -11.16 1.42
CA ASP A 71 -12.40 -10.08 0.43
C ASP A 71 -13.83 -9.55 0.25
N GLU A 72 -13.98 -8.26 -0.02
CA GLU A 72 -15.26 -7.55 -0.20
C GLU A 72 -16.12 -7.38 1.07
N TYR A 73 -15.66 -7.87 2.22
CA TYR A 73 -16.45 -7.89 3.46
C TYR A 73 -15.73 -7.31 4.68
N LEU A 74 -14.61 -6.60 4.49
CA LEU A 74 -13.84 -6.03 5.60
C LEU A 74 -14.60 -4.93 6.35
N ASP A 75 -15.55 -4.24 5.70
CA ASP A 75 -16.38 -3.21 6.30
C ASP A 75 -17.33 -3.74 7.38
N ARG A 76 -17.57 -5.05 7.43
CA ARG A 76 -18.45 -5.69 8.43
C ARG A 76 -17.87 -5.64 9.85
N SER A 77 -16.55 -5.66 10.00
CA SER A 77 -15.92 -5.61 11.31
C SER A 77 -14.50 -5.03 11.28
N VAL A 78 -14.39 -3.72 11.42
CA VAL A 78 -13.12 -3.01 11.61
C VAL A 78 -12.34 -3.56 12.82
N VAL A 79 -13.04 -4.00 13.87
CA VAL A 79 -12.42 -4.54 15.08
C VAL A 79 -11.72 -5.87 14.81
N ASP A 80 -12.27 -6.73 13.96
CA ASP A 80 -11.64 -8.02 13.64
C ASP A 80 -10.40 -7.81 12.77
N ILE A 81 -10.41 -6.84 11.87
CA ILE A 81 -9.22 -6.42 11.11
C ILE A 81 -8.13 -5.93 12.10
N ALA A 82 -8.50 -5.04 13.03
CA ALA A 82 -7.57 -4.51 14.02
C ALA A 82 -6.95 -5.63 14.88
N LYS A 83 -7.76 -6.58 15.36
CA LYS A 83 -7.29 -7.75 16.11
C LYS A 83 -6.35 -8.65 15.32
N ALA A 84 -6.53 -8.78 14.01
CA ALA A 84 -5.66 -9.56 13.14
C ALA A 84 -4.31 -8.85 12.88
N ILE A 85 -4.31 -7.51 12.75
CA ILE A 85 -3.11 -6.70 12.52
C ILE A 85 -2.28 -6.53 13.79
N GLU A 86 -2.91 -6.32 14.94
CA GLU A 86 -2.27 -5.90 16.19
C GLU A 86 -1.11 -6.81 16.66
N PRO A 87 -1.20 -8.16 16.63
CA PRO A 87 -0.10 -9.04 17.03
C PRO A 87 1.14 -8.86 16.17
N ILE A 88 0.96 -8.68 14.85
CA ILE A 88 2.06 -8.48 13.90
C ILE A 88 2.67 -7.09 14.10
N TYR A 89 1.84 -6.07 14.24
CA TYR A 89 2.27 -4.70 14.51
C TYR A 89 3.10 -4.61 15.79
N ASN A 90 2.66 -5.23 16.88
CA ASN A 90 3.37 -5.25 18.15
C ASN A 90 4.71 -6.01 18.04
N LYS A 91 4.74 -7.14 17.33
CA LYS A 91 5.97 -7.91 17.07
C LYS A 91 6.98 -7.11 16.26
N LEU A 92 6.54 -6.45 15.18
CA LEU A 92 7.41 -5.69 14.29
C LEU A 92 7.82 -4.35 14.91
N SER A 93 6.93 -3.73 15.68
CA SER A 93 7.13 -2.42 16.31
C SER A 93 7.73 -1.40 15.32
N PRO A 94 6.99 -1.06 14.23
CA PRO A 94 7.52 -0.26 13.12
C PRO A 94 7.81 1.19 13.52
N ASP A 95 8.78 1.79 12.84
CA ASP A 95 9.08 3.22 12.92
C ASP A 95 8.18 4.03 11.97
N ILE A 96 7.86 3.46 10.81
CA ILE A 96 7.03 4.05 9.76
C ILE A 96 6.00 3.04 9.29
N LEU A 97 4.76 3.50 9.09
CA LEU A 97 3.67 2.68 8.56
C LEU A 97 3.02 3.36 7.36
N TYR A 98 2.74 2.56 6.32
CA TYR A 98 1.95 2.94 5.16
C TYR A 98 0.67 2.13 5.11
N THR A 99 -0.46 2.79 4.84
CA THR A 99 -1.78 2.18 4.65
C THR A 99 -2.53 2.86 3.52
N CYS A 100 -3.62 2.27 3.06
CA CYS A 100 -4.49 2.85 2.06
C CYS A 100 -5.20 4.12 2.57
N PHE A 101 -5.75 4.89 1.64
CA PHE A 101 -6.38 6.18 1.94
C PHE A 101 -7.81 6.03 2.50
N SER A 102 -8.15 6.81 3.53
CA SER A 102 -9.45 6.79 4.21
C SER A 102 -10.64 7.25 3.34
N GLY A 103 -10.39 8.06 2.32
CA GLY A 103 -11.41 8.57 1.40
C GLY A 103 -11.56 7.74 0.13
N ASP A 104 -10.93 6.56 0.05
CA ASP A 104 -10.95 5.68 -1.11
C ASP A 104 -12.37 5.20 -1.47
N ASN A 105 -12.61 4.91 -2.75
CA ASN A 105 -13.89 4.39 -3.21
C ASN A 105 -14.19 2.98 -2.66
N ASN A 106 -13.14 2.15 -2.52
CA ASN A 106 -13.28 0.79 -2.01
C ASN A 106 -13.57 0.78 -0.50
N GLN A 107 -14.63 0.07 -0.06
CA GLN A 107 -15.00 -0.05 1.35
C GLN A 107 -13.95 -0.78 2.19
N ASP A 108 -13.29 -1.79 1.62
CA ASP A 108 -12.25 -2.55 2.33
C ASP A 108 -11.03 -1.67 2.64
N HIS A 109 -10.65 -0.76 1.71
CA HIS A 109 -9.58 0.20 1.94
C HIS A 109 -9.90 1.11 3.13
N ARG A 110 -11.14 1.62 3.20
CA ARG A 110 -11.56 2.48 4.32
C ARG A 110 -11.59 1.72 5.64
N ALA A 111 -12.10 0.48 5.63
CA ALA A 111 -12.14 -0.37 6.82
C ALA A 111 -10.73 -0.70 7.34
N VAL A 112 -9.78 -0.98 6.44
CA VAL A 112 -8.37 -1.21 6.81
C VAL A 112 -7.74 0.06 7.37
N PHE A 113 -7.99 1.23 6.78
CA PHE A 113 -7.51 2.50 7.35
C PHE A 113 -8.03 2.70 8.79
N ASP A 114 -9.33 2.50 9.02
CA ASP A 114 -9.94 2.67 10.35
C ASP A 114 -9.33 1.67 11.36
N ALA A 115 -9.12 0.41 10.95
CA ALA A 115 -8.46 -0.60 11.77
C ALA A 115 -7.01 -0.22 12.11
N VAL A 116 -6.26 0.30 11.15
CA VAL A 116 -4.90 0.80 11.36
C VAL A 116 -4.89 1.94 12.36
N CYS A 117 -5.83 2.88 12.28
CA CYS A 117 -5.96 3.97 13.26
C CYS A 117 -6.24 3.45 14.68
N ILE A 118 -6.97 2.34 14.83
CA ILE A 118 -7.18 1.69 16.13
C ILE A 118 -5.87 1.12 16.66
N VAL A 119 -5.12 0.40 15.83
CA VAL A 119 -3.88 -0.29 16.22
C VAL A 119 -2.74 0.70 16.49
N CYS A 120 -2.64 1.78 15.68
CA CYS A 120 -1.53 2.73 15.71
C CYS A 120 -1.74 3.90 16.69
N ARG A 121 -2.71 3.82 17.60
CA ARG A 121 -2.92 4.90 18.59
C ARG A 121 -1.61 5.27 19.28
N PRO A 122 -1.31 6.58 19.49
CA PRO A 122 0.00 7.04 19.99
C PRO A 122 0.45 6.40 21.31
N HIS A 123 -0.49 5.98 22.16
CA HIS A 123 -0.17 5.31 23.42
C HIS A 123 0.11 3.79 23.25
N ALA A 124 -0.32 3.19 22.14
CA ALA A 124 -0.12 1.75 21.90
C ALA A 124 1.31 1.43 21.47
N ASN A 125 1.95 2.31 20.71
CA ASN A 125 3.35 2.14 20.28
C ASN A 125 4.10 3.47 20.30
N LYS A 126 5.02 3.61 21.24
CA LYS A 126 5.87 4.80 21.36
C LYS A 126 6.92 4.92 20.25
N LYS A 127 7.18 3.86 19.46
CA LYS A 127 8.21 3.85 18.42
C LYS A 127 7.72 4.37 17.08
N LEU A 128 6.43 4.26 16.78
CA LEU A 128 5.89 4.76 15.54
C LEU A 128 6.14 6.27 15.43
N LYS A 129 6.86 6.66 14.40
CA LYS A 129 7.20 8.06 14.11
C LYS A 129 6.30 8.66 13.06
N ARG A 130 5.92 7.87 12.04
CA ARG A 130 5.12 8.36 10.92
C ARG A 130 4.11 7.32 10.46
N LEU A 131 2.89 7.78 10.20
CA LEU A 131 1.82 7.05 9.53
C LEU A 131 1.46 7.80 8.26
N TYR A 132 1.55 7.12 7.13
CA TYR A 132 1.22 7.63 5.80
C TYR A 132 0.04 6.90 5.19
N CYS A 133 -0.78 7.64 4.41
CA CYS A 133 -1.70 7.05 3.46
C CYS A 133 -1.12 7.10 2.05
N TYR A 134 -1.34 6.04 1.28
CA TYR A 134 -1.07 5.99 -0.14
C TYR A 134 -2.36 5.96 -0.96
N GLU A 135 -2.26 6.42 -2.21
CA GLU A 135 -3.33 6.28 -3.22
C GLU A 135 -3.20 4.96 -3.97
N VAL A 136 -4.34 4.41 -4.38
CA VAL A 136 -4.42 3.20 -5.22
C VAL A 136 -5.04 3.57 -6.57
N PRO A 137 -4.28 3.54 -7.67
CA PRO A 137 -4.80 3.76 -9.02
C PRO A 137 -5.98 2.84 -9.34
N SER A 138 -7.01 3.37 -10.00
CA SER A 138 -8.29 2.72 -10.29
C SER A 138 -9.22 2.53 -9.08
N SER A 139 -8.87 3.07 -7.93
CA SER A 139 -9.71 3.04 -6.73
C SER A 139 -9.81 4.43 -6.09
N THR A 140 -8.71 4.99 -5.61
CA THR A 140 -8.68 6.32 -5.00
C THR A 140 -9.08 7.42 -6.00
N ASP A 141 -8.58 7.33 -7.23
CA ASP A 141 -8.86 8.27 -8.33
C ASP A 141 -10.28 8.16 -8.90
N GLN A 142 -11.00 7.08 -8.60
CA GLN A 142 -12.39 6.86 -9.01
C GLN A 142 -13.42 7.21 -7.94
N THR A 143 -12.99 7.76 -6.82
CA THR A 143 -13.91 8.23 -5.79
C THR A 143 -14.78 9.37 -6.36
N PRO A 144 -16.11 9.29 -6.30
CA PRO A 144 -16.98 10.32 -6.82
C PRO A 144 -16.72 11.67 -6.17
N ALA A 145 -16.63 12.73 -6.99
CA ALA A 145 -16.37 14.09 -6.51
C ALA A 145 -17.42 14.52 -5.46
N PHE A 146 -16.98 15.25 -4.45
CA PHE A 146 -17.78 15.81 -3.36
C PHE A 146 -18.45 14.79 -2.43
N THR A 147 -18.25 13.49 -2.63
CA THR A 147 -18.83 12.47 -1.75
C THR A 147 -17.92 12.12 -0.57
N ARG A 148 -16.61 12.28 -0.75
CA ARG A 148 -15.58 11.97 0.23
C ARG A 148 -14.45 12.98 0.19
N MET A 149 -13.58 12.93 1.19
CA MET A 149 -12.36 13.72 1.21
C MET A 149 -11.44 13.31 0.04
N PRO A 150 -10.94 14.27 -0.77
CA PRO A 150 -10.01 13.95 -1.85
C PRO A 150 -8.64 13.55 -1.30
N PHE A 151 -7.91 12.75 -2.07
CA PHE A 151 -6.49 12.49 -1.79
C PHE A 151 -5.67 13.73 -2.18
N VAL A 152 -5.11 14.41 -1.19
CA VAL A 152 -4.28 15.60 -1.36
C VAL A 152 -2.90 15.31 -0.75
N PRO A 153 -1.93 14.83 -1.54
CA PRO A 153 -0.63 14.45 -1.01
C PRO A 153 0.15 15.67 -0.50
N ASN A 154 0.91 15.45 0.55
CA ASN A 154 1.79 16.44 1.17
C ASN A 154 3.20 15.88 1.45
N ILE A 155 3.44 14.63 1.12
CA ILE A 155 4.74 13.95 1.19
C ILE A 155 4.98 13.25 -0.15
N TYR A 156 6.21 13.38 -0.65
CA TYR A 156 6.62 12.79 -1.91
C TYR A 156 7.88 11.95 -1.70
N SER A 157 7.89 10.75 -2.25
CA SER A 157 9.06 9.91 -2.36
C SER A 157 9.56 10.00 -3.80
N GLU A 158 10.58 10.81 -4.03
CA GLU A 158 11.27 10.80 -5.32
C GLU A 158 11.82 9.40 -5.59
N ILE A 159 11.59 8.90 -6.79
CA ILE A 159 11.99 7.57 -7.24
C ILE A 159 12.74 7.67 -8.57
N THR A 160 13.61 6.70 -8.82
CA THR A 160 14.34 6.58 -10.10
C THR A 160 13.53 5.81 -11.13
N GLU A 161 13.89 5.95 -12.41
CA GLU A 161 13.34 5.13 -13.49
C GLU A 161 13.48 3.62 -13.23
N GLN A 162 14.60 3.20 -12.63
CA GLN A 162 14.80 1.79 -12.26
C GLN A 162 13.81 1.32 -11.20
N GLN A 163 13.52 2.16 -10.19
CA GLN A 163 12.53 1.84 -9.14
C GLN A 163 11.11 1.79 -9.71
N LEU A 164 10.79 2.68 -10.65
CA LEU A 164 9.53 2.63 -11.40
C LEU A 164 9.42 1.34 -12.23
N ALA A 165 10.47 0.95 -12.94
CA ALA A 165 10.51 -0.30 -13.70
C ALA A 165 10.31 -1.54 -12.80
N ILE A 166 10.92 -1.55 -11.61
CA ILE A 166 10.70 -2.62 -10.61
C ILE A 166 9.23 -2.65 -10.15
N LYS A 167 8.60 -1.50 -9.90
CA LYS A 167 7.16 -1.42 -9.58
C LYS A 167 6.30 -1.99 -10.70
N GLN A 168 6.56 -1.63 -11.96
CA GLN A 168 5.84 -2.16 -13.12
C GLN A 168 6.02 -3.68 -13.27
N LEU A 169 7.24 -4.18 -13.06
CA LEU A 169 7.53 -5.61 -13.07
C LEU A 169 6.80 -6.34 -11.92
N ALA A 170 6.78 -5.78 -10.72
CA ALA A 170 6.04 -6.33 -9.59
C ALA A 170 4.54 -6.37 -9.86
N MET A 171 3.98 -5.32 -10.47
CA MET A 171 2.55 -5.31 -10.87
C MET A 171 2.25 -6.40 -11.90
N SER A 172 3.17 -6.69 -12.82
CA SER A 172 2.99 -7.76 -13.82
C SER A 172 2.85 -9.16 -13.19
N CYS A 173 3.28 -9.36 -11.96
CA CYS A 173 3.07 -10.60 -11.21
C CYS A 173 1.58 -10.86 -10.92
N TYR A 174 0.78 -9.81 -10.82
CA TYR A 174 -0.67 -9.86 -10.62
C TYR A 174 -1.41 -9.86 -11.96
N ALA A 175 -1.18 -10.88 -12.79
CA ALA A 175 -1.66 -10.94 -14.18
C ALA A 175 -3.18 -10.71 -14.32
N GLY A 176 -3.98 -11.13 -13.34
CA GLY A 176 -5.43 -10.90 -13.32
C GLY A 176 -5.83 -9.44 -13.04
N GLU A 177 -4.92 -8.61 -12.53
CA GLU A 177 -5.17 -7.21 -12.17
C GLU A 177 -4.57 -6.21 -13.17
N VAL A 178 -3.60 -6.64 -13.98
CA VAL A 178 -3.04 -5.81 -15.05
C VAL A 178 -4.09 -5.55 -16.13
N ARG A 179 -4.14 -4.34 -16.61
CA ARG A 179 -5.08 -3.90 -17.66
C ARG A 179 -4.32 -3.17 -18.77
N SER A 180 -4.96 -3.06 -19.92
CA SER A 180 -4.44 -2.25 -21.02
C SER A 180 -4.75 -0.77 -20.79
N TYR A 181 -3.87 0.13 -21.28
CA TYR A 181 -4.18 1.55 -21.33
C TYR A 181 -5.52 1.80 -22.08
N PRO A 182 -6.38 2.74 -21.62
CA PRO A 182 -6.14 3.81 -20.66
C PRO A 182 -6.43 3.46 -19.18
N ASN A 183 -6.51 2.20 -18.80
CA ASN A 183 -6.74 1.85 -17.42
C ASN A 183 -5.56 2.30 -16.54
N PRO A 184 -5.78 2.88 -15.33
CA PRO A 184 -4.72 3.31 -14.43
C PRO A 184 -3.77 2.20 -13.98
N ARG A 185 -4.22 0.93 -13.97
CA ARG A 185 -3.39 -0.25 -13.63
C ARG A 185 -2.51 -0.76 -14.80
N SER A 186 -2.52 -0.07 -15.93
CA SER A 186 -1.58 -0.35 -17.02
C SER A 186 -0.17 0.14 -16.68
N ALA A 187 0.86 -0.44 -17.30
CA ALA A 187 2.23 0.04 -17.12
C ALA A 187 2.35 1.54 -17.43
N MET A 188 1.70 2.00 -18.51
CA MET A 188 1.64 3.42 -18.86
C MET A 188 0.88 4.24 -17.82
N GLY A 189 -0.25 3.75 -17.28
CA GLY A 189 -1.02 4.45 -16.23
C GLY A 189 -0.18 4.65 -14.96
N ILE A 190 0.56 3.63 -14.54
CA ILE A 190 1.48 3.69 -13.40
C ILE A 190 2.58 4.74 -13.66
N GLU A 191 3.16 4.77 -14.87
CA GLU A 191 4.17 5.77 -15.23
C GLU A 191 3.60 7.18 -15.26
N VAL A 192 2.42 7.38 -15.88
CA VAL A 192 1.76 8.69 -15.94
C VAL A 192 1.50 9.23 -14.54
N LEU A 193 1.04 8.40 -13.59
CA LEU A 193 0.84 8.82 -12.22
C LEU A 193 2.18 9.18 -11.55
N ALA A 194 3.22 8.38 -11.72
CA ALA A 194 4.54 8.67 -11.15
C ALA A 194 5.14 9.98 -11.69
N ARG A 195 4.98 10.27 -12.99
CA ARG A 195 5.39 11.54 -13.60
C ARG A 195 4.57 12.72 -13.06
N LYS A 196 3.24 12.55 -12.94
CA LYS A 196 2.38 13.57 -12.34
C LYS A 196 2.84 13.94 -10.93
N ARG A 197 3.12 12.94 -10.10
CA ARG A 197 3.60 13.15 -8.71
C ARG A 197 5.01 13.73 -8.68
N GLY A 198 5.85 13.36 -9.65
CA GLY A 198 7.17 13.96 -9.83
C GLY A 198 7.07 15.46 -10.13
N MET A 199 6.22 15.87 -11.08
CA MET A 199 6.01 17.29 -11.38
C MET A 199 5.54 18.10 -10.16
N GLU A 200 4.74 17.52 -9.28
CA GLU A 200 4.26 18.18 -8.06
C GLU A 200 5.38 18.48 -7.04
N CYS A 201 6.52 17.76 -7.11
CA CYS A 201 7.65 17.95 -6.19
C CYS A 201 8.98 18.28 -6.90
N ASN A 202 8.94 18.64 -8.18
CA ASN A 202 10.12 18.96 -9.00
C ASN A 202 11.11 17.79 -9.14
N ALA A 203 10.58 16.57 -9.32
CA ALA A 203 11.32 15.35 -9.62
C ALA A 203 10.82 14.74 -10.95
N GLU A 204 11.60 13.83 -11.55
CA GLU A 204 11.16 13.16 -12.77
C GLU A 204 10.01 12.18 -12.48
N TYR A 205 10.14 11.41 -11.41
CA TYR A 205 9.13 10.48 -10.91
C TYR A 205 9.01 10.55 -9.40
N ALA A 206 7.82 10.39 -8.88
CA ALA A 206 7.58 10.23 -7.44
C ALA A 206 6.38 9.31 -7.17
N GLU A 207 6.35 8.72 -5.99
CA GLU A 207 5.14 8.26 -5.31
C GLU A 207 4.73 9.31 -4.27
N ALA A 208 3.43 9.46 -4.04
CA ALA A 208 2.92 10.52 -3.18
C ALA A 208 2.06 9.95 -2.04
N PHE A 209 2.16 10.60 -0.88
CA PHE A 209 1.54 10.15 0.36
C PHE A 209 0.88 11.32 1.10
N MET A 210 -0.09 10.98 1.95
CA MET A 210 -0.61 11.90 2.96
C MET A 210 -0.07 11.51 4.32
N LEU A 211 0.58 12.45 5.02
CA LEU A 211 0.96 12.28 6.42
C LEU A 211 -0.28 12.35 7.30
N VAL A 212 -0.61 11.24 7.97
CA VAL A 212 -1.72 11.12 8.93
C VAL A 212 -1.24 11.46 10.35
N TYR A 213 -0.07 10.97 10.71
CA TYR A 213 0.55 11.19 12.00
C TYR A 213 2.07 11.32 11.83
N GLY A 214 2.66 12.27 12.53
CA GLY A 214 4.11 12.46 12.58
C GLY A 214 4.58 12.95 13.93
N LYS A 215 5.71 12.41 14.40
CA LYS A 215 6.47 12.93 15.54
C LYS A 215 7.96 12.79 15.29
N ASP A 216 8.75 13.67 15.84
CA ASP A 216 10.21 13.66 15.81
C ASP A 216 10.81 12.74 16.89
#